data_289c70d10dd290445b47c776da74887c
#
_entry.id   289c70d10dd290445b47c776da74887c
#
_cell.length_a   1.000
_cell.length_b   1.000
_cell.length_c   1.000
_cell.angle_alpha   90.00
_cell.angle_beta   90.00
_cell.angle_gamma   90.00
#
_symmetry.space_group_name_H-M   'P 1'
#
loop_
_entity.id
_entity.type
_entity.pdbx_description
1 polymer ?
#
loop_
_entity_poly.entity_id
_entity_poly.type
_entity_poly.pdbx_seq_one_letter_code
_entity_poly.pdbx_strand_id
1 'polypeptide(L)'
;MRGTIIAAVAATGLMLAGCGDKQAERAQADAKAANFVPPSVTSRLDFGSSMERRFRALDRNGDDRITKDELPARNAPRLQALDRNKDGAITAIEFSEGMLARFDAMDLNHDGTVTSEEREASRRK
;
A
#
# COMPACT_ATOMS: atom_id res chain seq x y z
N MET A 1 50.46 -69.16 6.87
CA MET A 1 50.16 -68.54 5.59
C MET A 1 49.09 -67.49 5.84
N ARG A 2 49.42 -66.26 5.49
CA ARG A 2 48.58 -65.12 5.31
C ARG A 2 47.65 -64.68 6.44
N GLY A 3 48.21 -63.82 7.27
CA GLY A 3 47.43 -62.97 8.16
C GLY A 3 46.72 -61.87 7.46
N THR A 4 45.55 -61.58 7.92
CA THR A 4 44.82 -60.32 7.53
C THR A 4 44.65 -59.51 8.79
N ILE A 5 45.33 -58.37 8.82
CA ILE A 5 45.25 -57.38 9.88
C ILE A 5 44.03 -56.50 9.57
N ILE A 6 43.06 -56.54 10.45
CA ILE A 6 41.89 -55.59 10.35
C ILE A 6 42.27 -54.41 11.23
N ALA A 7 42.57 -53.29 10.58
CA ALA A 7 42.77 -52.03 11.24
C ALA A 7 41.39 -51.44 11.59
N ALA A 8 41.11 -51.29 12.88
CA ALA A 8 39.96 -50.56 13.37
C ALA A 8 40.23 -49.04 13.26
N VAL A 9 39.55 -48.40 12.37
CA VAL A 9 39.53 -46.92 12.29
C VAL A 9 38.48 -46.45 13.28
N ALA A 10 38.93 -45.88 14.38
CA ALA A 10 38.07 -45.15 15.31
C ALA A 10 37.68 -43.80 14.65
N ALA A 11 36.45 -43.69 14.17
CA ALA A 11 35.90 -42.44 13.73
C ALA A 11 35.54 -41.60 14.96
N THR A 12 36.36 -40.61 15.25
CA THR A 12 36.07 -39.58 16.25
C THR A 12 35.00 -38.63 15.62
N GLY A 13 33.76 -38.85 15.96
CA GLY A 13 32.67 -37.98 15.60
C GLY A 13 32.78 -36.63 16.32
N LEU A 14 33.26 -35.63 15.63
CA LEU A 14 33.22 -34.24 16.10
C LEU A 14 31.79 -33.73 15.97
N MET A 15 31.09 -33.63 17.09
CA MET A 15 29.77 -33.02 17.19
C MET A 15 29.91 -31.52 16.94
N LEU A 16 29.73 -31.08 15.70
CA LEU A 16 29.47 -29.66 15.35
C LEU A 16 27.98 -29.39 15.50
N ALA A 17 27.49 -29.44 16.73
CA ALA A 17 26.21 -28.94 17.09
C ALA A 17 26.35 -27.46 17.47
N GLY A 18 25.82 -26.53 16.67
CA GLY A 18 25.65 -25.18 17.13
C GLY A 18 25.68 -24.04 16.10
N CYS A 19 25.92 -24.27 14.81
CA CYS A 19 25.92 -23.17 13.82
C CYS A 19 24.73 -23.16 12.85
N GLY A 20 23.89 -24.19 12.83
CA GLY A 20 22.77 -24.29 11.89
C GLY A 20 21.60 -23.35 12.22
N ASP A 21 21.26 -23.24 13.49
CA ASP A 21 20.04 -22.53 13.90
C ASP A 21 20.13 -21.00 13.69
N LYS A 22 21.29 -20.43 14.04
CA LYS A 22 21.49 -18.97 13.83
C LYS A 22 21.55 -18.56 12.37
N GLN A 23 21.98 -19.45 11.50
CA GLN A 23 22.03 -19.19 10.05
C GLN A 23 20.64 -19.31 9.43
N ALA A 24 19.83 -20.25 9.90
CA ALA A 24 18.43 -20.38 9.51
C ALA A 24 17.59 -19.18 10.01
N GLU A 25 17.80 -18.73 11.24
CA GLU A 25 17.13 -17.55 11.80
C GLU A 25 17.49 -16.27 11.03
N ARG A 26 18.76 -16.09 10.67
CA ARG A 26 19.20 -14.94 9.84
C ARG A 26 18.60 -15.00 8.45
N ALA A 27 18.58 -16.14 7.78
CA ALA A 27 17.98 -16.30 6.47
C ALA A 27 16.46 -16.01 6.50
N GLN A 28 15.77 -16.41 7.56
CA GLN A 28 14.34 -16.08 7.73
C GLN A 28 14.12 -14.59 8.03
N ALA A 29 14.98 -13.97 8.82
CA ALA A 29 14.92 -12.54 9.10
C ALA A 29 15.19 -11.71 7.84
N ASP A 30 16.17 -12.09 7.04
CA ASP A 30 16.51 -11.44 5.77
C ASP A 30 15.38 -11.62 4.73
N ALA A 31 14.78 -12.79 4.64
CA ALA A 31 13.63 -13.05 3.77
C ALA A 31 12.41 -12.23 4.20
N LYS A 32 12.18 -12.08 5.50
CA LYS A 32 11.10 -11.23 6.05
C LYS A 32 11.38 -9.74 5.81
N ALA A 33 12.63 -9.31 5.93
CA ALA A 33 13.04 -7.94 5.61
C ALA A 33 12.94 -7.64 4.12
N ALA A 34 13.28 -8.58 3.24
CA ALA A 34 13.15 -8.43 1.79
C ALA A 34 11.70 -8.32 1.33
N ASN A 35 10.75 -8.91 2.06
CA ASN A 35 9.31 -8.81 1.79
C ASN A 35 8.61 -7.69 2.59
N PHE A 36 9.38 -6.90 3.34
CA PHE A 36 8.82 -5.76 4.06
C PHE A 36 8.39 -4.68 3.06
N VAL A 37 7.07 -4.52 2.91
CA VAL A 37 6.47 -3.38 2.23
C VAL A 37 6.20 -2.33 3.30
N PRO A 38 6.93 -1.20 3.30
CA PRO A 38 6.65 -0.15 4.28
C PRO A 38 5.20 0.32 4.15
N PRO A 39 4.52 0.59 5.25
CA PRO A 39 3.17 1.11 5.21
C PRO A 39 3.15 2.41 4.40
N SER A 40 2.32 2.48 3.37
CA SER A 40 2.16 3.71 2.62
C SER A 40 1.41 4.72 3.48
N VAL A 41 2.04 5.84 3.74
CA VAL A 41 1.45 6.97 4.46
C VAL A 41 1.19 8.08 3.44
N THR A 42 -0.01 8.60 3.43
CA THR A 42 -0.38 9.72 2.57
C THR A 42 -0.77 10.90 3.46
N SER A 43 -0.01 11.97 3.39
CA SER A 43 -0.37 13.20 4.10
C SER A 43 -1.55 13.92 3.43
N ARG A 44 -2.26 14.75 4.19
CA ARG A 44 -3.35 15.57 3.66
C ARG A 44 -2.89 16.49 2.53
N LEU A 45 -1.66 17.01 2.62
CA LEU A 45 -1.07 17.88 1.59
C LEU A 45 -0.78 17.10 0.30
N ASP A 46 -0.15 15.93 0.42
CA ASP A 46 0.13 15.06 -0.73
C ASP A 46 -1.16 14.58 -1.39
N PHE A 47 -2.16 14.27 -0.57
CA PHE A 47 -3.48 13.92 -1.06
C PHE A 47 -4.11 15.06 -1.87
N GLY A 48 -4.12 16.29 -1.32
CA GLY A 48 -4.63 17.48 -2.01
C GLY A 48 -3.94 17.71 -3.36
N SER A 49 -2.60 17.67 -3.38
CA SER A 49 -1.82 17.81 -4.62
C SER A 49 -2.12 16.72 -5.64
N SER A 50 -2.34 15.50 -5.19
CA SER A 50 -2.72 14.39 -6.08
C SER A 50 -4.14 14.55 -6.63
N MET A 51 -5.06 15.14 -5.86
CA MET A 51 -6.42 15.41 -6.30
C MET A 51 -6.48 16.51 -7.35
N GLU A 52 -5.69 17.55 -7.21
CA GLU A 52 -5.58 18.60 -8.24
C GLU A 52 -5.09 18.01 -9.58
N ARG A 53 -4.03 17.20 -9.55
CA ARG A 53 -3.58 16.51 -10.77
C ARG A 53 -4.66 15.61 -11.36
N ARG A 54 -5.42 14.94 -10.51
CA ARG A 54 -6.51 14.07 -10.94
C ARG A 54 -7.68 14.85 -11.54
N PHE A 55 -8.02 16.01 -10.96
CA PHE A 55 -9.03 16.90 -11.51
C PHE A 55 -8.67 17.32 -12.93
N ARG A 56 -7.46 17.85 -13.14
CA ARG A 56 -6.95 18.25 -14.45
C ARG A 56 -6.88 17.10 -15.47
N ALA A 57 -6.65 15.88 -15.01
CA ALA A 57 -6.65 14.71 -15.89
C ALA A 57 -8.06 14.27 -16.31
N LEU A 58 -9.09 14.63 -15.55
CA LEU A 58 -10.49 14.38 -15.85
C LEU A 58 -11.08 15.49 -16.72
N ASP A 59 -10.78 16.73 -16.39
CA ASP A 59 -11.12 17.92 -17.18
C ASP A 59 -10.32 17.93 -18.49
N ARG A 60 -10.88 17.29 -19.51
CA ARG A 60 -10.22 17.12 -20.80
C ARG A 60 -10.31 18.34 -21.71
N ASN A 61 -11.34 19.15 -21.54
CA ASN A 61 -11.56 20.34 -22.32
C ASN A 61 -10.92 21.59 -21.69
N GLY A 62 -10.50 21.53 -20.41
CA GLY A 62 -9.82 22.62 -19.71
C GLY A 62 -10.74 23.77 -19.31
N ASP A 63 -12.02 23.49 -19.07
CA ASP A 63 -13.01 24.49 -18.68
C ASP A 63 -13.17 24.63 -17.15
N ASP A 64 -12.30 23.99 -16.37
CA ASP A 64 -12.31 23.93 -14.90
C ASP A 64 -13.56 23.26 -14.32
N ARG A 65 -14.20 22.40 -15.11
CA ARG A 65 -15.36 21.61 -14.73
C ARG A 65 -15.20 20.17 -15.23
N ILE A 66 -15.74 19.22 -14.52
CA ILE A 66 -15.82 17.83 -14.98
C ILE A 66 -17.28 17.53 -15.28
N THR A 67 -17.58 17.38 -16.54
CA THR A 67 -18.90 17.01 -17.02
C THR A 67 -19.08 15.49 -17.07
N LYS A 68 -20.32 15.04 -17.24
CA LYS A 68 -20.64 13.60 -17.31
C LYS A 68 -19.87 12.87 -18.40
N ASP A 69 -19.59 13.54 -19.53
CA ASP A 69 -18.89 12.95 -20.68
C ASP A 69 -17.38 12.76 -20.42
N GLU A 70 -16.85 13.48 -19.44
CA GLU A 70 -15.46 13.41 -19.01
C GLU A 70 -15.24 12.39 -17.89
N LEU A 71 -16.33 11.94 -17.29
CA LEU A 71 -16.26 10.93 -16.23
C LEU A 71 -15.97 9.54 -16.80
N PRO A 72 -14.94 8.83 -16.29
CA PRO A 72 -14.70 7.44 -16.68
C PRO A 72 -15.86 6.58 -16.19
N ALA A 73 -16.47 5.80 -17.09
CA ALA A 73 -17.66 4.97 -16.83
C ALA A 73 -17.55 4.12 -15.54
N ARG A 74 -16.34 3.63 -15.26
CA ARG A 74 -16.05 2.82 -14.06
C ARG A 74 -16.32 3.54 -12.74
N ASN A 75 -16.07 4.86 -12.69
CA ASN A 75 -16.15 5.65 -11.47
C ASN A 75 -17.23 6.73 -11.54
N ALA A 76 -17.96 6.81 -12.63
CA ALA A 76 -18.96 7.87 -12.87
C ALA A 76 -19.94 8.05 -11.71
N PRO A 77 -20.63 7.02 -11.18
CA PRO A 77 -21.59 7.23 -10.09
C PRO A 77 -20.96 7.79 -8.83
N ARG A 78 -19.72 7.36 -8.53
CA ARG A 78 -19.00 7.79 -7.34
C ARG A 78 -18.48 9.22 -7.44
N LEU A 79 -18.13 9.66 -8.63
CA LEU A 79 -17.69 11.02 -8.89
C LEU A 79 -18.89 11.97 -9.03
N GLN A 80 -19.97 11.56 -9.68
CA GLN A 80 -21.21 12.34 -9.74
C GLN A 80 -21.79 12.71 -8.37
N ALA A 81 -21.54 11.89 -7.35
CA ALA A 81 -21.93 12.21 -5.98
C ALA A 81 -21.18 13.42 -5.39
N LEU A 82 -20.14 13.92 -6.07
CA LEU A 82 -19.42 15.15 -5.70
C LEU A 82 -20.12 16.42 -6.21
N ASP A 83 -20.95 16.31 -7.22
CA ASP A 83 -21.82 17.39 -7.72
C ASP A 83 -22.90 17.68 -6.65
N ARG A 84 -22.60 18.65 -5.79
CA ARG A 84 -23.47 19.00 -4.64
C ARG A 84 -24.65 19.84 -5.03
N ASN A 85 -24.45 20.75 -5.99
CA ASN A 85 -25.49 21.66 -6.49
C ASN A 85 -26.38 21.01 -7.55
N LYS A 86 -25.99 19.82 -8.07
CA LYS A 86 -26.69 19.04 -9.08
C LYS A 86 -26.90 19.78 -10.39
N ASP A 87 -25.89 20.58 -10.77
CA ASP A 87 -25.90 21.31 -12.05
C ASP A 87 -25.40 20.45 -13.22
N GLY A 88 -24.97 19.24 -12.96
CA GLY A 88 -24.48 18.27 -13.96
C GLY A 88 -22.99 18.37 -14.26
N ALA A 89 -22.26 19.23 -13.56
CA ALA A 89 -20.83 19.38 -13.66
C ALA A 89 -20.20 19.42 -12.26
N ILE A 90 -18.99 18.97 -12.13
CA ILE A 90 -18.24 18.99 -10.86
C ILE A 90 -17.18 20.06 -10.97
N THR A 91 -17.30 21.10 -10.19
CA THR A 91 -16.29 22.17 -10.11
C THR A 91 -15.05 21.70 -9.35
N ALA A 92 -13.93 22.41 -9.53
CA ALA A 92 -12.70 22.14 -8.78
C ALA A 92 -12.90 22.19 -7.25
N ILE A 93 -13.78 23.09 -6.79
CA ILE A 93 -14.12 23.23 -5.36
C ILE A 93 -14.90 22.01 -4.89
N GLU A 94 -15.96 21.60 -5.57
CA GLU A 94 -16.76 20.43 -5.22
C GLU A 94 -15.94 19.15 -5.23
N PHE A 95 -15.06 19.03 -6.22
CA PHE A 95 -14.15 17.90 -6.32
C PHE A 95 -13.17 17.86 -5.13
N SER A 96 -12.51 18.97 -4.81
CA SER A 96 -11.55 19.04 -3.72
C SER A 96 -12.19 18.85 -2.36
N GLU A 97 -13.31 19.49 -2.08
CA GLU A 97 -14.06 19.32 -0.83
C GLU A 97 -14.56 17.90 -0.64
N GLY A 98 -15.15 17.32 -1.67
CA GLY A 98 -15.65 15.96 -1.60
C GLY A 98 -14.54 14.91 -1.47
N MET A 99 -13.38 15.14 -2.06
CA MET A 99 -12.22 14.26 -1.90
C MET A 99 -11.56 14.43 -0.53
N LEU A 100 -11.46 15.64 0.00
CA LEU A 100 -10.97 15.88 1.36
C LEU A 100 -11.89 15.25 2.41
N ALA A 101 -13.19 15.35 2.24
CA ALA A 101 -14.14 14.66 3.12
C ALA A 101 -13.93 13.13 3.13
N ARG A 102 -13.54 12.55 1.98
CA ARG A 102 -13.16 11.12 1.92
C ARG A 102 -11.85 10.84 2.60
N PHE A 103 -10.89 11.75 2.51
CA PHE A 103 -9.62 11.63 3.24
C PHE A 103 -9.90 11.64 4.76
N ASP A 104 -10.68 12.61 5.23
CA ASP A 104 -11.04 12.74 6.64
C ASP A 104 -11.80 11.51 7.17
N ALA A 105 -12.63 10.89 6.33
CA ALA A 105 -13.30 9.63 6.69
C ALA A 105 -12.37 8.41 6.75
N MET A 106 -11.21 8.46 6.09
CA MET A 106 -10.18 7.41 6.15
C MET A 106 -9.17 7.67 7.27
N ASP A 107 -8.91 8.93 7.61
CA ASP A 107 -8.07 9.35 8.72
C ASP A 107 -8.82 9.11 10.05
N LEU A 108 -8.66 7.90 10.59
CA LEU A 108 -9.43 7.45 11.75
C LEU A 108 -8.95 8.03 13.07
N ASN A 109 -7.67 8.36 13.15
CA ASN A 109 -7.03 8.93 14.33
C ASN A 109 -6.93 10.47 14.27
N HIS A 110 -7.28 11.08 13.11
CA HIS A 110 -7.26 12.53 12.85
C HIS A 110 -5.87 13.16 13.02
N ASP A 111 -4.81 12.44 12.61
CA ASP A 111 -3.44 12.95 12.64
C ASP A 111 -3.02 13.69 11.36
N GLY A 112 -3.92 13.80 10.39
CA GLY A 112 -3.67 14.45 9.09
C GLY A 112 -2.93 13.55 8.11
N THR A 113 -2.83 12.26 8.41
CA THR A 113 -2.27 11.26 7.52
C THR A 113 -3.21 10.06 7.36
N VAL A 114 -3.12 9.35 6.26
CA VAL A 114 -3.84 8.09 6.04
C VAL A 114 -2.85 6.99 5.77
N THR A 115 -2.77 6.06 6.69
CA THR A 115 -1.95 4.85 6.58
C THR A 115 -2.64 3.77 5.73
N SER A 116 -1.89 2.76 5.32
CA SER A 116 -2.47 1.59 4.63
C SER A 116 -3.49 0.85 5.51
N GLU A 117 -3.26 0.79 6.82
CA GLU A 117 -4.15 0.14 7.79
C GLU A 117 -5.48 0.88 7.92
N GLU A 118 -5.45 2.20 8.04
CA GLU A 118 -6.66 3.04 8.09
C GLU A 118 -7.47 2.96 6.80
N ARG A 119 -6.79 2.96 5.66
CA ARG A 119 -7.44 2.80 4.35
C ARG A 119 -8.13 1.46 4.23
N GLU A 120 -7.53 0.39 4.75
CA GLU A 120 -8.14 -0.93 4.77
C GLU A 120 -9.30 -1.01 5.76
N ALA A 121 -9.15 -0.46 6.96
CA ALA A 121 -10.19 -0.40 7.97
C ALA A 121 -11.42 0.39 7.50
N SER A 122 -11.22 1.49 6.77
CA SER A 122 -12.31 2.30 6.22
C SER A 122 -13.12 1.59 5.12
N ARG A 123 -12.54 0.58 4.44
CA ARG A 123 -13.25 -0.22 3.42
C ARG A 123 -14.16 -1.29 4.01
N ARG A 124 -13.96 -1.65 5.27
CA ARG A 124 -14.72 -2.70 5.96
C ARG A 124 -16.01 -2.19 6.61
N LYS A 125 -16.17 -0.87 6.67
CA LYS A 125 -17.39 -0.20 7.15
C LYS A 125 -18.38 0.00 6.00
#